data_45ac42bcb57e9a37d41c5579c6383e7c
#
_entry.id   45ac42bcb57e9a37d41c5579c6383e7c
#
_cell.length_a   1.000
_cell.length_b   1.000
_cell.length_c   1.000
_cell.angle_alpha   90.00
_cell.angle_beta   90.00
_cell.angle_gamma   90.00
#
_symmetry.space_group_name_H-M   'P 1'
#
loop_
_entity.id
_entity.type
_entity.pdbx_description
1 polymer ?
#
loop_
_entity_poly.entity_id
_entity_poly.type
_entity_poly.pdbx_seq_one_letter_code
_entity_poly.pdbx_strand_id
1 'polypeptide(L)'
;MAAGQSKKVFLQNLGVNNPVFVQVLGICSTLAVTNVVKNTVVMCAGLIFTTALSNVTVSALRKWIPSRVRMMVEVLIIACYVIVVDILLKAYVPDISRQLGPYVGLIITNCIVMGRTESFALTNPPWLSLVDGISAGVGYSYVLLCIALFRELLGSGTIWGVRVLWDGWVNWSVMVMAPGAFFMLAVFIWIVKGPLAGRGNAKKEAKS
;
A
#
# COMPACT_ATOMS: atom_id res chain seq x y z
N MET A 1 21.68 19.47 3.29
CA MET A 1 20.31 19.70 3.78
C MET A 1 19.30 18.66 3.27
N ALA A 2 19.38 18.15 2.04
CA ALA A 2 18.46 17.14 1.49
C ALA A 2 18.40 15.78 2.24
N ALA A 3 19.54 15.27 2.71
CA ALA A 3 19.61 13.98 3.41
C ALA A 3 18.87 13.95 4.77
N GLY A 4 18.83 15.07 5.47
CA GLY A 4 18.09 15.17 6.74
C GLY A 4 16.57 15.24 6.56
N GLN A 5 16.10 15.85 5.49
CA GLN A 5 14.68 15.89 5.13
C GLN A 5 14.20 14.52 4.65
N SER A 6 15.01 13.82 3.87
CA SER A 6 14.72 12.47 3.37
C SER A 6 14.48 11.47 4.52
N LYS A 7 15.35 11.45 5.54
CA LYS A 7 15.19 10.60 6.73
C LYS A 7 13.93 10.94 7.54
N LYS A 8 13.57 12.22 7.65
CA LYS A 8 12.34 12.63 8.35
C LYS A 8 11.10 12.15 7.61
N VAL A 9 11.05 12.30 6.29
CA VAL A 9 9.93 11.84 5.44
C VAL A 9 9.79 10.32 5.55
N PHE A 10 10.90 9.58 5.49
CA PHE A 10 10.90 8.13 5.61
C PHE A 10 10.34 7.64 6.96
N LEU A 11 10.85 8.18 8.06
CA LEU A 11 10.39 7.81 9.41
C LEU A 11 8.93 8.22 9.68
N GLN A 12 8.48 9.35 9.13
CA GLN A 12 7.10 9.80 9.26
C GLN A 12 6.13 8.89 8.54
N ASN A 13 6.45 8.46 7.32
CA ASN A 13 5.58 7.59 6.52
C ASN A 13 5.54 6.15 7.05
N LEU A 14 6.62 5.69 7.69
CA LEU A 14 6.67 4.34 8.28
C LEU A 14 5.89 4.25 9.61
N GLY A 15 5.83 5.34 10.38
CA GLY A 15 5.25 5.37 11.72
C GLY A 15 3.93 6.15 11.81
N VAL A 16 4.02 7.34 12.39
CA VAL A 16 2.86 8.14 12.83
C VAL A 16 1.98 8.64 11.68
N ASN A 17 2.57 8.93 10.51
CA ASN A 17 1.87 9.45 9.33
C ASN A 17 1.70 8.41 8.22
N ASN A 18 1.66 7.13 8.56
CA ASN A 18 1.38 6.09 7.57
C ASN A 18 0.02 6.37 6.90
N PRO A 19 -0.03 6.44 5.55
CA PRO A 19 -1.25 6.78 4.82
C PRO A 19 -2.42 5.83 5.11
N VAL A 20 -2.16 4.59 5.47
CA VAL A 20 -3.21 3.63 5.85
C VAL A 20 -3.89 4.02 7.16
N PHE A 21 -3.11 4.45 8.17
CA PHE A 21 -3.67 4.74 9.51
C PHE A 21 -4.28 6.14 9.62
N VAL A 22 -3.70 7.12 8.90
CA VAL A 22 -4.14 8.51 8.97
C VAL A 22 -5.25 8.82 7.99
N GLN A 23 -5.09 8.37 6.74
CA GLN A 23 -5.99 8.69 5.63
C GLN A 23 -6.92 7.52 5.24
N VAL A 24 -6.72 6.34 5.84
CA VAL A 24 -7.49 5.11 5.55
C VAL A 24 -7.46 4.77 4.04
N LEU A 25 -6.31 5.01 3.40
CA LEU A 25 -6.10 4.72 1.97
C LEU A 25 -5.68 3.25 1.75
N GLY A 26 -6.04 2.70 0.60
CA GLY A 26 -5.60 1.36 0.19
C GLY A 26 -6.51 0.23 0.64
N ILE A 27 -7.75 0.51 1.04
CA ILE A 27 -8.72 -0.52 1.44
C ILE A 27 -9.00 -1.52 0.31
N CYS A 28 -9.12 -1.03 -0.95
CA CYS A 28 -9.48 -1.84 -2.11
C CYS A 28 -8.51 -3.01 -2.31
N SER A 29 -7.21 -2.73 -2.31
CA SER A 29 -6.17 -3.75 -2.50
C SER A 29 -6.02 -4.64 -1.26
N THR A 30 -6.22 -4.09 -0.06
CA THR A 30 -6.24 -4.88 1.17
C THR A 30 -7.34 -5.94 1.15
N LEU A 31 -8.51 -5.62 0.63
CA LEU A 31 -9.62 -6.57 0.53
C LEU A 31 -9.37 -7.66 -0.53
N ALA A 32 -8.84 -7.26 -1.67
CA ALA A 32 -8.73 -8.12 -2.84
C ALA A 32 -7.54 -9.08 -2.78
N VAL A 33 -6.37 -8.62 -2.33
CA VAL A 33 -5.09 -9.33 -2.52
C VAL A 33 -4.63 -10.09 -1.28
N THR A 34 -5.09 -9.74 -0.09
CA THR A 34 -4.61 -10.31 1.17
C THR A 34 -5.08 -11.76 1.47
N ASN A 35 -5.64 -12.46 0.51
CA ASN A 35 -6.06 -13.86 0.67
C ASN A 35 -4.89 -14.83 0.72
N VAL A 36 -3.80 -14.53 -0.02
CA VAL A 36 -2.61 -15.36 -0.12
C VAL A 36 -1.37 -14.46 0.02
N VAL A 37 -0.51 -14.77 0.97
CA VAL A 37 0.71 -13.97 1.25
C VAL A 37 1.63 -13.89 0.03
N LYS A 38 1.78 -14.97 -0.74
CA LYS A 38 2.61 -14.99 -1.95
C LYS A 38 2.20 -13.93 -2.97
N ASN A 39 0.90 -13.83 -3.25
CA ASN A 39 0.35 -12.83 -4.16
C ASN A 39 0.50 -11.41 -3.60
N THR A 40 0.32 -11.25 -2.29
CA THR A 40 0.48 -9.98 -1.60
C THR A 40 1.91 -9.44 -1.71
N VAL A 41 2.94 -10.28 -1.55
CA VAL A 41 4.35 -9.87 -1.66
C VAL A 41 4.66 -9.35 -3.07
N VAL A 42 4.23 -10.08 -4.11
CA VAL A 42 4.47 -9.67 -5.49
C VAL A 42 3.76 -8.34 -5.81
N MET A 43 2.52 -8.20 -5.35
CA MET A 43 1.77 -6.97 -5.52
C MET A 43 2.41 -5.78 -4.79
N CYS A 44 2.92 -5.99 -3.57
CA CYS A 44 3.65 -4.96 -2.82
C CYS A 44 4.90 -4.48 -3.56
N ALA A 45 5.67 -5.40 -4.13
CA ALA A 45 6.85 -5.05 -4.92
C ALA A 45 6.48 -4.21 -6.15
N GLY A 46 5.45 -4.62 -6.90
CA GLY A 46 4.94 -3.88 -8.05
C GLY A 46 4.42 -2.49 -7.67
N LEU A 47 3.75 -2.39 -6.53
CA LEU A 47 3.21 -1.12 -6.03
C LEU A 47 4.32 -0.15 -5.61
N ILE A 48 5.34 -0.61 -4.89
CA ILE A 48 6.49 0.23 -4.49
C ILE A 48 7.18 0.79 -5.74
N PHE A 49 7.44 -0.06 -6.73
CA PHE A 49 8.07 0.32 -7.98
C PHE A 49 7.23 1.37 -8.74
N THR A 50 5.94 1.09 -8.92
CA THR A 50 5.02 2.00 -9.63
C THR A 50 4.89 3.33 -8.91
N THR A 51 4.73 3.33 -7.57
CA THR A 51 4.58 4.56 -6.79
C THR A 51 5.85 5.42 -6.86
N ALA A 52 7.02 4.81 -6.74
CA ALA A 52 8.30 5.52 -6.80
C ALA A 52 8.49 6.21 -8.15
N LEU A 53 8.31 5.47 -9.26
CA LEU A 53 8.52 6.01 -10.60
C LEU A 53 7.44 7.00 -11.02
N SER A 54 6.17 6.76 -10.70
CA SER A 54 5.10 7.70 -11.02
C SER A 54 5.28 9.03 -10.29
N ASN A 55 5.65 9.02 -9.01
CA ASN A 55 5.91 10.22 -8.25
C ASN A 55 7.06 11.05 -8.85
N VAL A 56 8.13 10.41 -9.29
CA VAL A 56 9.25 11.10 -9.96
C VAL A 56 8.80 11.73 -11.26
N THR A 57 8.09 10.97 -12.09
CA THR A 57 7.64 11.42 -13.41
C THR A 57 6.67 12.58 -13.30
N VAL A 58 5.67 12.48 -12.42
CA VAL A 58 4.70 13.55 -12.19
C VAL A 58 5.36 14.79 -11.61
N SER A 59 6.29 14.63 -10.66
CA SER A 59 7.06 15.76 -10.12
C SER A 59 7.91 16.46 -11.20
N ALA A 60 8.45 15.73 -12.17
CA ALA A 60 9.18 16.29 -13.30
C ALA A 60 8.25 17.04 -14.28
N LEU A 61 7.07 16.45 -14.56
CA LEU A 61 6.09 17.00 -15.49
C LEU A 61 5.18 18.08 -14.89
N ARG A 62 5.24 18.33 -13.58
CA ARG A 62 4.29 19.22 -12.86
C ARG A 62 4.13 20.62 -13.47
N LYS A 63 5.15 21.14 -14.16
CA LYS A 63 5.13 22.46 -14.80
C LYS A 63 4.33 22.48 -16.11
N TRP A 64 4.15 21.31 -16.73
CA TRP A 64 3.53 21.18 -18.05
C TRP A 64 2.06 20.75 -17.97
N ILE A 65 1.65 20.21 -16.82
CA ILE A 65 0.31 19.66 -16.62
C ILE A 65 -0.64 20.77 -16.15
N PRO A 66 -1.65 21.15 -16.94
CA PRO A 66 -2.66 22.10 -16.50
C PRO A 66 -3.56 21.48 -15.41
N SER A 67 -3.99 22.30 -14.46
CA SER A 67 -4.75 21.85 -13.27
C SER A 67 -6.06 21.11 -13.59
N ARG A 68 -6.67 21.40 -14.75
CA ARG A 68 -7.95 20.79 -15.14
C ARG A 68 -7.87 19.31 -15.54
N VAL A 69 -6.74 18.88 -16.11
CA VAL A 69 -6.53 17.51 -16.62
C VAL A 69 -5.53 16.70 -15.80
N ARG A 70 -5.09 17.25 -14.68
CA ARG A 70 -4.02 16.70 -13.86
C ARG A 70 -4.28 15.26 -13.44
N MET A 71 -5.45 14.96 -12.90
CA MET A 71 -5.84 13.63 -12.47
C MET A 71 -5.81 12.59 -13.60
N MET A 72 -6.23 12.99 -14.82
CA MET A 72 -6.19 12.08 -15.99
C MET A 72 -4.77 11.75 -16.41
N VAL A 73 -3.89 12.75 -16.37
CA VAL A 73 -2.47 12.56 -16.72
C VAL A 73 -1.75 11.70 -15.68
N GLU A 74 -2.04 11.87 -14.40
CA GLU A 74 -1.49 11.04 -13.33
C GLU A 74 -1.89 9.58 -13.50
N VAL A 75 -3.18 9.29 -13.72
CA VAL A 75 -3.67 7.92 -13.96
C VAL A 75 -3.05 7.31 -15.20
N LEU A 76 -2.86 8.08 -16.27
CA LEU A 76 -2.20 7.60 -17.49
C LEU A 76 -0.75 7.20 -17.24
N ILE A 77 0.01 8.03 -16.51
CA ILE A 77 1.40 7.73 -16.14
C ILE A 77 1.48 6.48 -15.28
N ILE A 78 0.61 6.37 -14.27
CA ILE A 78 0.54 5.19 -13.41
C ILE A 78 0.23 3.94 -14.24
N ALA A 79 -0.74 4.01 -15.17
CA ALA A 79 -1.12 2.91 -16.05
C ALA A 79 0.05 2.44 -16.92
N CYS A 80 0.84 3.35 -17.48
CA CYS A 80 2.04 3.00 -18.25
C CYS A 80 3.03 2.17 -17.42
N TYR A 81 3.33 2.59 -16.19
CA TYR A 81 4.25 1.84 -15.34
C TYR A 81 3.67 0.50 -14.89
N VAL A 82 2.37 0.43 -14.63
CA VAL A 82 1.71 -0.83 -14.26
C VAL A 82 1.73 -1.83 -15.41
N ILE A 83 1.56 -1.39 -16.65
CA ILE A 83 1.68 -2.26 -17.85
C ILE A 83 3.11 -2.82 -17.94
N VAL A 84 4.13 -2.02 -17.68
CA VAL A 84 5.53 -2.50 -17.66
C VAL A 84 5.70 -3.58 -16.59
N VAL A 85 5.17 -3.35 -15.38
CA VAL A 85 5.23 -4.35 -14.30
C VAL A 85 4.49 -5.63 -14.68
N ASP A 86 3.31 -5.54 -15.32
CA ASP A 86 2.53 -6.70 -15.76
C ASP A 86 3.30 -7.54 -16.80
N ILE A 87 3.95 -6.88 -17.77
CA ILE A 87 4.78 -7.56 -18.76
C ILE A 87 5.96 -8.27 -18.12
N LEU A 88 6.62 -7.62 -17.14
CA LEU A 88 7.73 -8.24 -16.39
C LEU A 88 7.25 -9.44 -15.59
N LEU A 89 6.11 -9.34 -14.92
CA LEU A 89 5.52 -10.47 -14.17
C LEU A 89 5.16 -11.63 -15.09
N LYS A 90 4.61 -11.38 -16.26
CA LYS A 90 4.31 -12.41 -17.26
C LYS A 90 5.56 -13.11 -17.77
N ALA A 91 6.67 -12.38 -17.91
CA ALA A 91 7.93 -12.92 -18.39
C ALA A 91 8.63 -13.79 -17.33
N TYR A 92 8.65 -13.36 -16.06
CA TYR A 92 9.43 -14.03 -15.01
C TYR A 92 8.63 -15.05 -14.18
N VAL A 93 7.34 -14.81 -13.95
CA VAL A 93 6.51 -15.65 -13.06
C VAL A 93 5.10 -15.83 -13.64
N PRO A 94 4.93 -16.64 -14.70
CA PRO A 94 3.67 -16.77 -15.43
C PRO A 94 2.54 -17.34 -14.56
N ASP A 95 2.82 -18.23 -13.60
CA ASP A 95 1.81 -18.85 -12.72
C ASP A 95 1.17 -17.83 -11.78
N ILE A 96 1.97 -16.94 -11.20
CA ILE A 96 1.47 -15.87 -10.33
C ILE A 96 0.75 -14.79 -11.16
N SER A 97 1.25 -14.50 -12.36
CA SER A 97 0.64 -13.52 -13.24
C SER A 97 -0.79 -13.89 -13.64
N ARG A 98 -1.09 -15.16 -13.85
CA ARG A 98 -2.47 -15.62 -14.12
C ARG A 98 -3.43 -15.35 -12.96
N GLN A 99 -2.96 -15.50 -11.72
CA GLN A 99 -3.75 -15.22 -10.52
C GLN A 99 -3.88 -13.73 -10.24
N LEU A 100 -2.83 -12.96 -10.52
CA LEU A 100 -2.77 -11.52 -10.28
C LEU A 100 -3.37 -10.66 -11.41
N GLY A 101 -3.63 -11.23 -12.59
CA GLY A 101 -4.15 -10.49 -13.73
C GLY A 101 -5.32 -9.55 -13.41
N PRO A 102 -6.37 -10.01 -12.73
CA PRO A 102 -7.49 -9.15 -12.31
C PRO A 102 -7.09 -8.06 -11.30
N TYR A 103 -6.03 -8.28 -10.53
CA TYR A 103 -5.58 -7.37 -9.47
C TYR A 103 -4.58 -6.31 -9.94
N VAL A 104 -3.97 -6.50 -11.11
CA VAL A 104 -3.07 -5.50 -11.72
C VAL A 104 -3.80 -4.19 -11.95
N GLY A 105 -5.07 -4.24 -12.38
CA GLY A 105 -5.93 -3.07 -12.50
C GLY A 105 -6.13 -2.29 -11.19
N LEU A 106 -6.09 -2.98 -10.04
CA LEU A 106 -6.20 -2.34 -8.73
C LEU A 106 -4.95 -1.54 -8.34
N ILE A 107 -3.80 -1.78 -8.96
CA ILE A 107 -2.61 -0.94 -8.75
C ILE A 107 -2.82 0.42 -9.42
N ILE A 108 -3.43 0.46 -10.61
CA ILE A 108 -3.70 1.71 -11.35
C ILE A 108 -4.64 2.61 -10.55
N THR A 109 -5.71 2.05 -10.01
CA THR A 109 -6.73 2.78 -9.24
C THR A 109 -6.42 2.85 -7.75
N ASN A 110 -5.21 2.50 -7.33
CA ASN A 110 -4.84 2.47 -5.93
C ASN A 110 -4.80 3.88 -5.33
N CYS A 111 -5.64 4.10 -4.32
CA CYS A 111 -5.78 5.40 -3.67
C CYS A 111 -4.47 5.89 -3.03
N ILE A 112 -3.54 4.98 -2.67
CA ILE A 112 -2.25 5.39 -2.09
C ILE A 112 -1.34 5.96 -3.17
N VAL A 113 -1.23 5.30 -4.32
CA VAL A 113 -0.42 5.80 -5.44
C VAL A 113 -0.92 7.17 -5.85
N MET A 114 -2.22 7.28 -6.13
CA MET A 114 -2.88 8.50 -6.56
C MET A 114 -2.81 9.60 -5.49
N GLY A 115 -3.11 9.27 -4.23
CA GLY A 115 -3.09 10.23 -3.13
C GLY A 115 -1.70 10.77 -2.81
N ARG A 116 -0.64 9.97 -2.96
CA ARG A 116 0.76 10.44 -2.76
C ARG A 116 1.26 11.24 -3.95
N THR A 117 0.89 10.84 -5.16
CA THR A 117 1.25 11.60 -6.36
C THR A 117 0.65 12.99 -6.33
N GLU A 118 -0.63 13.12 -5.98
CA GLU A 118 -1.29 14.42 -5.90
C GLU A 118 -0.84 15.26 -4.70
N SER A 119 -0.75 14.67 -3.51
CA SER A 119 -0.46 15.43 -2.29
C SER A 119 1.02 15.83 -2.14
N PHE A 120 1.94 15.01 -2.63
CA PHE A 120 3.37 15.21 -2.39
C PHE A 120 4.17 15.49 -3.67
N ALA A 121 3.99 14.70 -4.74
CA ALA A 121 4.83 14.81 -5.93
C ALA A 121 4.67 16.15 -6.67
N LEU A 122 3.49 16.74 -6.64
CA LEU A 122 3.20 18.04 -7.26
C LEU A 122 3.86 19.23 -6.54
N THR A 123 4.12 19.11 -5.25
CA THR A 123 4.63 20.22 -4.43
C THR A 123 6.13 20.15 -4.22
N ASN A 124 6.74 18.98 -4.34
CA ASN A 124 8.12 18.72 -3.99
C ASN A 124 9.01 18.40 -5.22
N PRO A 125 10.34 18.56 -5.10
CA PRO A 125 11.28 18.21 -6.16
C PRO A 125 11.32 16.68 -6.37
N PRO A 126 11.72 16.21 -7.60
CA PRO A 126 11.64 14.80 -7.98
C PRO A 126 12.43 13.85 -7.07
N TRP A 127 13.57 14.30 -6.52
CA TRP A 127 14.35 13.49 -5.59
C TRP A 127 13.60 13.18 -4.28
N LEU A 128 12.95 14.18 -3.71
CA LEU A 128 12.15 14.02 -2.49
C LEU A 128 10.91 13.16 -2.75
N SER A 129 10.31 13.32 -3.94
CA SER A 129 9.14 12.53 -4.37
C SER A 129 9.47 11.05 -4.56
N LEU A 130 10.69 10.72 -5.02
CA LEU A 130 11.16 9.34 -5.08
C LEU A 130 11.24 8.70 -3.70
N VAL A 131 11.86 9.38 -2.74
CA VAL A 131 12.00 8.88 -1.37
C VAL A 131 10.64 8.74 -0.69
N ASP A 132 9.74 9.68 -0.94
CA ASP A 132 8.37 9.62 -0.43
C ASP A 132 7.60 8.44 -1.03
N GLY A 133 7.67 8.21 -2.32
CA GLY A 133 7.04 7.09 -3.00
C GLY A 133 7.51 5.74 -2.48
N ILE A 134 8.82 5.57 -2.28
CA ILE A 134 9.39 4.34 -1.70
C ILE A 134 8.92 4.17 -0.25
N SER A 135 9.01 5.21 0.57
CA SER A 135 8.67 5.13 1.99
C SER A 135 7.19 4.87 2.23
N ALA A 136 6.32 5.51 1.45
CA ALA A 136 4.87 5.26 1.51
C ALA A 136 4.51 3.86 1.02
N GLY A 137 5.14 3.40 -0.07
CA GLY A 137 4.97 2.04 -0.59
C GLY A 137 5.42 0.98 0.41
N VAL A 138 6.57 1.14 1.05
CA VAL A 138 7.06 0.21 2.09
C VAL A 138 6.16 0.23 3.31
N GLY A 139 5.75 1.40 3.80
CA GLY A 139 4.84 1.53 4.94
C GLY A 139 3.49 0.85 4.69
N TYR A 140 2.97 0.97 3.48
CA TYR A 140 1.76 0.29 3.07
C TYR A 140 1.94 -1.23 2.94
N SER A 141 3.04 -1.67 2.33
CA SER A 141 3.35 -3.09 2.15
C SER A 141 3.46 -3.82 3.48
N TYR A 142 4.03 -3.17 4.50
CA TYR A 142 4.10 -3.71 5.85
C TYR A 142 2.71 -4.01 6.41
N VAL A 143 1.77 -3.06 6.29
CA VAL A 143 0.40 -3.24 6.77
C VAL A 143 -0.32 -4.36 6.02
N LEU A 144 -0.18 -4.39 4.67
CA LEU A 144 -0.76 -5.45 3.83
C LEU A 144 -0.26 -6.83 4.22
N LEU A 145 1.05 -6.97 4.41
CA LEU A 145 1.66 -8.25 4.79
C LEU A 145 1.21 -8.72 6.17
N CYS A 146 1.10 -7.82 7.14
CA CYS A 146 0.55 -8.16 8.44
C CYS A 146 -0.88 -8.69 8.32
N ILE A 147 -1.76 -7.98 7.61
CA ILE A 147 -3.16 -8.41 7.43
C ILE A 147 -3.23 -9.73 6.65
N ALA A 148 -2.45 -9.89 5.58
CA ALA A 148 -2.41 -11.10 4.78
C ALA A 148 -1.97 -12.31 5.60
N LEU A 149 -0.97 -12.15 6.44
CA LEU A 149 -0.46 -13.21 7.32
C LEU A 149 -1.52 -13.67 8.31
N PHE A 150 -2.22 -12.74 8.97
CA PHE A 150 -3.32 -13.06 9.88
C PHE A 150 -4.49 -13.73 9.15
N ARG A 151 -4.84 -13.25 7.95
CA ARG A 151 -5.94 -13.82 7.16
C ARG A 151 -5.63 -15.20 6.63
N GLU A 152 -4.43 -15.45 6.12
CA GLU A 152 -4.02 -16.75 5.62
C GLU A 152 -3.93 -17.75 6.77
N LEU A 153 -3.42 -17.34 7.95
CA LEU A 153 -3.34 -18.18 9.12
C LEU A 153 -4.73 -18.59 9.65
N LEU A 154 -5.66 -17.66 9.80
CA LEU A 154 -6.99 -17.93 10.34
C LEU A 154 -7.94 -18.55 9.31
N GLY A 155 -7.82 -18.17 8.04
CA GLY A 155 -8.72 -18.63 6.97
C GLY A 155 -8.38 -20.01 6.44
N SER A 156 -7.11 -20.25 6.14
CA SER A 156 -6.66 -21.50 5.50
C SER A 156 -5.79 -22.37 6.41
N GLY A 157 -5.29 -21.82 7.54
CA GLY A 157 -4.35 -22.54 8.41
C GLY A 157 -2.99 -22.81 7.74
N THR A 158 -2.71 -22.10 6.63
CA THR A 158 -1.47 -22.22 5.87
C THR A 158 -0.68 -20.91 5.99
N ILE A 159 0.64 -20.99 5.92
CA ILE A 159 1.52 -19.84 5.71
C ILE A 159 2.41 -20.19 4.52
N TRP A 160 2.38 -19.35 3.48
CA TRP A 160 3.15 -19.56 2.25
C TRP A 160 2.83 -20.87 1.49
N GLY A 161 1.61 -21.41 1.67
CA GLY A 161 1.18 -22.67 1.08
C GLY A 161 1.60 -23.92 1.85
N VAL A 162 2.26 -23.78 3.01
CA VAL A 162 2.60 -24.88 3.92
C VAL A 162 1.61 -24.91 5.07
N ARG A 163 0.99 -26.07 5.36
CA ARG A 163 0.10 -26.21 6.51
C ARG A 163 0.89 -26.06 7.82
N VAL A 164 0.49 -25.11 8.65
CA VAL A 164 1.13 -24.80 9.95
C VAL A 164 0.21 -25.17 11.11
N LEU A 165 -1.11 -25.17 10.90
CA LEU A 165 -2.09 -25.52 11.93
C LEU A 165 -2.44 -27.01 11.89
N TRP A 166 -2.89 -27.50 13.06
CA TRP A 166 -3.31 -28.88 13.32
C TRP A 166 -4.46 -29.34 12.41
N ASP A 167 -4.48 -30.61 12.03
CA ASP A 167 -5.48 -31.22 11.12
C ASP A 167 -6.95 -31.12 11.57
N GLY A 168 -7.22 -30.71 12.80
CA GLY A 168 -8.56 -30.49 13.36
C GLY A 168 -9.08 -29.05 13.28
N TRP A 169 -8.34 -28.11 12.66
CA TRP A 169 -8.79 -26.72 12.60
C TRP A 169 -9.89 -26.55 11.55
N VAL A 170 -11.04 -26.04 12.00
CA VAL A 170 -12.13 -25.68 11.09
C VAL A 170 -11.79 -24.36 10.41
N ASN A 171 -11.58 -24.41 9.10
CA ASN A 171 -11.26 -23.21 8.30
C ASN A 171 -12.40 -22.19 8.41
N TRP A 172 -12.09 -21.01 8.88
CA TRP A 172 -13.05 -19.90 8.96
C TRP A 172 -13.24 -19.26 7.59
N SER A 173 -14.13 -19.83 6.77
CA SER A 173 -14.43 -19.33 5.42
C SER A 173 -14.84 -17.84 5.39
N VAL A 174 -15.45 -17.34 6.47
CA VAL A 174 -15.82 -15.92 6.62
C VAL A 174 -14.60 -15.01 6.59
N MET A 175 -13.44 -15.46 7.07
CA MET A 175 -12.20 -14.66 7.03
C MET A 175 -11.59 -14.56 5.63
N VAL A 176 -11.85 -15.52 4.75
CA VAL A 176 -11.41 -15.49 3.34
C VAL A 176 -12.30 -14.54 2.53
N MET A 177 -13.55 -14.36 2.92
CA MET A 177 -14.49 -13.46 2.27
C MET A 177 -14.17 -11.98 2.54
N ALA A 178 -14.66 -11.09 1.67
CA ALA A 178 -14.46 -9.65 1.77
C ALA A 178 -14.90 -9.04 3.13
N PRO A 179 -16.03 -9.43 3.76
CA PRO A 179 -16.41 -8.89 5.07
C PRO A 179 -15.37 -9.16 6.17
N GLY A 180 -14.73 -10.33 6.16
CA GLY A 180 -13.67 -10.67 7.10
C GLY A 180 -12.45 -9.74 6.99
N ALA A 181 -12.10 -9.32 5.78
CA ALA A 181 -11.01 -8.38 5.56
C ALA A 181 -11.31 -6.99 6.14
N PHE A 182 -12.55 -6.50 6.03
CA PHE A 182 -12.96 -5.24 6.64
C PHE A 182 -12.85 -5.29 8.16
N PHE A 183 -13.33 -6.38 8.75
CA PHE A 183 -13.25 -6.55 10.21
C PHE A 183 -11.79 -6.58 10.69
N MET A 184 -10.92 -7.35 10.03
CA MET A 184 -9.51 -7.43 10.37
C MET A 184 -8.81 -6.08 10.21
N LEU A 185 -9.09 -5.35 9.13
CA LEU A 185 -8.55 -4.02 8.91
C LEU A 185 -8.99 -3.04 10.01
N ALA A 186 -10.27 -3.07 10.39
CA ALA A 186 -10.81 -2.21 11.45
C ALA A 186 -10.17 -2.51 12.81
N VAL A 187 -10.03 -3.79 13.17
CA VAL A 187 -9.36 -4.22 14.40
C VAL A 187 -7.89 -3.80 14.39
N PHE A 188 -7.20 -3.98 13.26
CA PHE A 188 -5.80 -3.60 13.14
C PHE A 188 -5.59 -2.08 13.30
N ILE A 189 -6.44 -1.27 12.66
CA ILE A 189 -6.42 0.19 12.81
C ILE A 189 -6.73 0.57 14.26
N TRP A 190 -7.68 -0.09 14.89
CA TRP A 190 -8.05 0.18 16.30
C TRP A 190 -6.89 -0.12 17.26
N ILE A 191 -6.22 -1.26 17.10
CA ILE A 191 -5.05 -1.64 17.92
C ILE A 191 -3.89 -0.65 17.72
N VAL A 192 -3.60 -0.24 16.49
CA VAL A 192 -2.49 0.67 16.23
C VAL A 192 -2.81 2.11 16.63
N LYS A 193 -4.03 2.56 16.36
CA LYS A 193 -4.45 3.95 16.64
C LYS A 193 -4.83 4.18 18.11
N GLY A 194 -5.31 3.16 18.83
CA GLY A 194 -5.66 3.25 20.23
C GLY A 194 -4.54 3.81 21.11
N PRO A 195 -3.35 3.21 21.15
CA PRO A 195 -2.23 3.72 21.93
C PRO A 195 -1.64 5.04 21.39
N LEU A 196 -1.76 5.29 20.06
CA LEU A 196 -1.28 6.55 19.46
C LEU A 196 -2.23 7.74 19.74
N ALA A 197 -3.54 7.51 19.77
CA ALA A 197 -4.52 8.54 20.11
C ALA A 197 -4.40 8.99 21.58
N GLY A 198 -4.11 8.07 22.51
CA GLY A 198 -3.84 8.38 23.91
C GLY A 198 -2.61 9.30 24.09
N ARG A 199 -1.56 9.10 23.30
CA ARG A 199 -0.36 9.95 23.31
C ARG A 199 -0.58 11.34 22.66
N GLY A 200 -1.46 11.42 21.66
CA GLY A 200 -1.78 12.69 20.98
C GLY A 200 -2.62 13.64 21.85
N ASN A 201 -3.57 13.11 22.59
CA ASN A 201 -4.40 13.90 23.50
C ASN A 201 -3.62 14.37 24.74
N ALA A 202 -2.78 13.52 25.32
CA ALA A 202 -1.91 13.92 26.42
C ALA A 202 -0.94 15.06 26.06
N LYS A 203 -0.50 15.14 24.80
CA LYS A 203 0.35 16.25 24.31
C LYS A 203 -0.43 17.54 24.03
N LYS A 204 -1.74 17.47 23.74
CA LYS A 204 -2.58 18.65 23.59
C LYS A 204 -3.00 19.24 24.94
N GLU A 205 -3.32 18.39 25.90
CA GLU A 205 -3.67 18.83 27.26
C GLU A 205 -2.46 19.41 28.02
N ALA A 206 -1.24 18.92 27.75
CA ALA A 206 -0.02 19.49 28.34
C ALA A 206 0.40 20.84 27.72
N LYS A 207 -0.30 21.32 26.69
CA LYS A 207 -0.01 22.59 25.99
C LYS A 207 -1.13 23.63 26.14
N SER A 208 -2.21 23.28 26.80
CA SER A 208 -3.31 24.17 27.20
C SER A 208 -3.10 24.61 28.64
#